data_d658dc169174b9fab0865c36f0d4224e
#
_entry.id   d658dc169174b9fab0865c36f0d4224e
#
_cell.length_a   1.000
_cell.length_b   1.000
_cell.length_c   1.000
_cell.angle_alpha   90.00
_cell.angle_beta   90.00
_cell.angle_gamma   90.00
#
_symmetry.space_group_name_H-M   'P 1'
#
loop_
_entity.id
_entity.type
_entity.pdbx_description
1 polymer ?
#
loop_
_entity_poly.entity_id
_entity_poly.type
_entity_poly.pdbx_seq_one_letter_code
_entity_poly.pdbx_strand_id
1 'polypeptide(L)'
;MAEQFTVRRATPTDMDLVLQMIREMATAERKADAVTITPAAMERYVFGTDSIAEVFLGFWDEEPVAYLMLQHRFSSYSGTPVIYVEDVFVRARSRGQGLGKLMMAFTANYALQHHYGAMHWSVLDWNAPAIQFYDRLGASRESGRLYFDLAGGALQRLAQGAPKL
;
A
#
# COMPACT_ATOMS: atom_id res chain seq x y z
N MET A 1 0.84 -14.73 -20.58
CA MET A 1 1.35 -13.74 -19.61
C MET A 1 0.78 -13.92 -18.19
N ALA A 2 -0.49 -14.23 -18.02
CA ALA A 2 -1.08 -14.46 -16.69
C ALA A 2 -0.59 -15.75 -16.02
N GLU A 3 -0.15 -16.75 -16.75
CA GLU A 3 0.31 -18.03 -16.20
C GLU A 3 1.71 -17.98 -15.59
N GLN A 4 2.48 -16.93 -15.88
CA GLN A 4 3.84 -16.73 -15.34
C GLN A 4 3.89 -15.75 -14.17
N PHE A 5 2.83 -14.95 -13.95
CA PHE A 5 2.76 -14.00 -12.86
C PHE A 5 1.79 -14.48 -11.79
N THR A 6 2.30 -14.68 -10.60
CA THR A 6 1.53 -15.10 -9.43
C THR A 6 1.59 -14.07 -8.31
N VAL A 7 0.54 -14.00 -7.51
CA VAL A 7 0.49 -13.14 -6.32
C VAL A 7 0.13 -14.00 -5.12
N ARG A 8 0.89 -13.85 -4.05
CA ARG A 8 0.58 -14.49 -2.77
C ARG A 8 0.74 -13.53 -1.60
N ARG A 9 0.06 -13.83 -0.51
CA ARG A 9 0.26 -13.12 0.75
C ARG A 9 1.68 -13.37 1.25
N ALA A 10 2.33 -12.32 1.75
CA ALA A 10 3.63 -12.43 2.41
C ALA A 10 3.47 -13.11 3.78
N THR A 11 4.49 -13.82 4.18
CA THR A 11 4.62 -14.48 5.48
C THR A 11 5.78 -13.86 6.27
N PRO A 12 5.93 -14.13 7.57
CA PRO A 12 7.07 -13.65 8.35
C PRO A 12 8.44 -14.00 7.75
N THR A 13 8.53 -15.09 6.99
CA THR A 13 9.77 -15.49 6.30
C THR A 13 10.14 -14.59 5.13
N ASP A 14 9.19 -13.80 4.63
CA ASP A 14 9.41 -12.82 3.55
C ASP A 14 9.84 -11.43 4.08
N MET A 15 9.99 -11.25 5.38
CA MET A 15 10.21 -9.95 6.01
C MET A 15 11.36 -9.17 5.37
N ASP A 16 12.52 -9.79 5.20
CA ASP A 16 13.69 -9.12 4.62
C ASP A 16 13.44 -8.66 3.18
N LEU A 17 12.74 -9.49 2.39
CA LEU A 17 12.35 -9.16 1.03
C LEU A 17 11.37 -7.98 1.00
N VAL A 18 10.37 -7.97 1.87
CA VAL A 18 9.40 -6.86 1.97
C VAL A 18 10.10 -5.57 2.35
N LEU A 19 10.97 -5.60 3.38
CA LEU A 19 11.76 -4.43 3.79
C LEU A 19 12.68 -3.92 2.70
N GLN A 20 13.26 -4.82 1.92
CA GLN A 20 14.06 -4.46 0.75
C GLN A 20 13.21 -3.73 -0.30
N MET A 21 12.03 -4.26 -0.64
CA MET A 21 11.15 -3.65 -1.65
C MET A 21 10.61 -2.29 -1.20
N ILE A 22 10.33 -2.09 0.09
CA ILE A 22 9.96 -0.79 0.65
C ILE A 22 11.09 0.23 0.44
N ARG A 23 12.34 -0.16 0.69
CA ARG A 23 13.49 0.72 0.46
C ARG A 23 13.71 1.03 -1.02
N GLU A 24 13.55 0.04 -1.90
CA GLU A 24 13.61 0.23 -3.35
C GLU A 24 12.53 1.22 -3.83
N MET A 25 11.30 1.10 -3.33
CA MET A 25 10.20 2.00 -3.62
C MET A 25 10.48 3.42 -3.12
N ALA A 26 10.89 3.56 -1.86
CA ALA A 26 11.20 4.86 -1.27
C ALA A 26 12.34 5.58 -2.02
N THR A 27 13.33 4.83 -2.50
CA THR A 27 14.39 5.38 -3.35
C THR A 27 13.82 5.91 -4.67
N ALA A 28 12.92 5.17 -5.31
CA ALA A 28 12.25 5.60 -6.54
C ALA A 28 11.37 6.85 -6.31
N GLU A 29 10.83 7.02 -5.14
CA GLU A 29 10.03 8.17 -4.72
C GLU A 29 10.85 9.33 -4.13
N ARG A 30 12.19 9.23 -4.13
CA ARG A 30 13.10 10.24 -3.57
C ARG A 30 12.90 10.47 -2.06
N LYS A 31 12.50 9.42 -1.34
CA LYS A 31 12.19 9.42 0.10
C LYS A 31 12.99 8.37 0.88
N ALA A 32 14.16 7.97 0.37
CA ALA A 32 14.96 6.92 1.00
C ALA A 32 15.27 7.21 2.48
N ASP A 33 15.55 8.49 2.82
CA ASP A 33 15.87 8.92 4.19
C ASP A 33 14.65 8.91 5.14
N ALA A 34 13.43 8.80 4.61
CA ALA A 34 12.21 8.72 5.40
C ALA A 34 11.90 7.31 5.91
N VAL A 35 12.61 6.28 5.42
CA VAL A 35 12.35 4.89 5.79
C VAL A 35 12.95 4.56 7.15
N THR A 36 12.10 4.50 8.16
CA THR A 36 12.47 4.16 9.55
C THR A 36 11.86 2.84 10.01
N ILE A 37 11.20 2.11 9.12
CA ILE A 37 10.53 0.84 9.44
C ILE A 37 11.53 -0.20 9.94
N THR A 38 11.16 -0.92 10.99
CA THR A 38 11.97 -1.96 11.61
C THR A 38 11.33 -3.34 11.46
N PRO A 39 12.11 -4.43 11.53
CA PRO A 39 11.56 -5.79 11.58
C PRO A 39 10.54 -5.98 12.71
N ALA A 40 10.79 -5.41 13.89
CA ALA A 40 9.87 -5.50 15.03
C ALA A 40 8.51 -4.83 14.75
N ALA A 41 8.51 -3.69 14.03
CA ALA A 41 7.27 -3.05 13.61
C ALA A 41 6.50 -3.90 12.60
N MET A 42 7.21 -4.51 11.64
CA MET A 42 6.61 -5.44 10.67
C MET A 42 6.02 -6.67 11.35
N GLU A 43 6.76 -7.28 12.28
CA GLU A 43 6.28 -8.42 13.04
C GLU A 43 4.99 -8.10 13.79
N ARG A 44 4.93 -6.95 14.47
CA ARG A 44 3.77 -6.54 15.25
C ARG A 44 2.58 -6.15 14.38
N TYR A 45 2.78 -5.25 13.41
CA TYR A 45 1.69 -4.55 12.73
C TYR A 45 1.31 -5.14 11.36
N VAL A 46 2.10 -6.07 10.84
CA VAL A 46 1.83 -6.73 9.55
C VAL A 46 1.65 -8.23 9.71
N PHE A 47 2.53 -8.89 10.45
CA PHE A 47 2.53 -10.35 10.56
C PHE A 47 1.94 -10.88 11.88
N GLY A 48 1.81 -10.05 12.90
CA GLY A 48 1.33 -10.43 14.23
C GLY A 48 -0.18 -10.35 14.40
N THR A 49 -0.62 -10.60 15.62
CA THR A 49 -2.04 -10.55 16.01
C THR A 49 -2.64 -9.14 15.99
N ASP A 50 -1.80 -8.12 16.15
CA ASP A 50 -2.18 -6.70 16.09
C ASP A 50 -2.07 -6.13 14.67
N SER A 51 -2.09 -6.99 13.64
CA SER A 51 -1.89 -6.55 12.27
C SER A 51 -2.99 -5.57 11.82
N ILE A 52 -2.53 -4.46 11.25
CA ILE A 52 -3.37 -3.39 10.67
C ILE A 52 -3.17 -3.25 9.16
N ALA A 53 -2.24 -4.02 8.61
CA ALA A 53 -1.92 -4.06 7.20
C ALA A 53 -1.67 -5.49 6.72
N GLU A 54 -1.89 -5.72 5.44
CA GLU A 54 -1.57 -6.97 4.76
C GLU A 54 -0.60 -6.70 3.62
N VAL A 55 0.34 -7.61 3.43
CA VAL A 55 1.33 -7.53 2.35
C VAL A 55 1.16 -8.69 1.39
N PHE A 56 1.24 -8.38 0.11
CA PHE A 56 1.24 -9.36 -0.98
C PHE A 56 2.48 -9.15 -1.85
N LEU A 57 3.03 -10.24 -2.32
CA LEU A 57 4.20 -10.28 -3.21
C LEU A 57 3.79 -10.82 -4.56
N GLY A 58 4.22 -10.15 -5.62
CA GLY A 58 4.06 -10.59 -7.00
C GLY A 58 5.35 -11.25 -7.51
N PHE A 59 5.20 -12.39 -8.13
CA PHE A 59 6.31 -13.20 -8.66
C PHE A 59 6.16 -13.39 -10.17
N TRP A 60 7.25 -13.28 -10.88
CA TRP A 60 7.37 -13.66 -12.28
C TRP A 60 8.39 -14.80 -12.36
N ASP A 61 7.94 -15.99 -12.78
CA ASP A 61 8.79 -17.18 -12.81
C ASP A 61 9.58 -17.37 -11.50
N GLU A 62 8.88 -17.38 -10.37
CA GLU A 62 9.43 -17.49 -9.00
C GLU A 62 10.28 -16.29 -8.53
N GLU A 63 10.62 -15.34 -9.42
CA GLU A 63 11.33 -14.12 -9.05
C GLU A 63 10.38 -13.08 -8.45
N PRO A 64 10.64 -12.57 -7.22
CA PRO A 64 9.82 -11.52 -6.62
C PRO A 64 10.06 -10.20 -7.34
N VAL A 65 9.03 -9.68 -8.01
CA VAL A 65 9.10 -8.48 -8.87
C VAL A 65 8.18 -7.36 -8.44
N ALA A 66 7.20 -7.65 -7.60
CA ALA A 66 6.22 -6.66 -7.17
C ALA A 66 5.84 -6.82 -5.68
N TYR A 67 5.38 -5.73 -5.10
CA TYR A 67 4.99 -5.62 -3.71
C TYR A 67 3.72 -4.76 -3.60
N LEU A 68 2.83 -5.14 -2.71
CA LEU A 68 1.56 -4.47 -2.43
C LEU A 68 1.32 -4.47 -0.92
N MET A 69 0.97 -3.32 -0.35
CA MET A 69 0.51 -3.22 1.04
C MET A 69 -0.91 -2.66 1.06
N LEU A 70 -1.78 -3.34 1.77
CA LEU A 70 -3.19 -3.00 1.93
C LEU A 70 -3.52 -2.67 3.38
N GLN A 71 -4.41 -1.71 3.58
CA GLN A 71 -5.03 -1.39 4.86
C GLN A 71 -6.56 -1.49 4.73
N HIS A 72 -7.20 -1.87 5.81
CA HIS A 72 -8.66 -1.99 5.88
C HIS A 72 -9.25 -0.76 6.55
N ARG A 73 -10.16 -0.09 5.86
CA ARG A 73 -10.87 1.10 6.36
C ARG A 73 -12.36 0.88 6.31
N PHE A 74 -13.11 1.67 7.05
CA PHE A 74 -14.56 1.69 7.01
C PHE A 74 -15.04 3.08 6.57
N SER A 75 -15.97 3.11 5.62
CA SER A 75 -16.62 4.34 5.19
C SER A 75 -17.93 4.54 5.94
N SER A 76 -17.98 5.56 6.79
CA SER A 76 -19.22 5.93 7.50
C SER A 76 -20.31 6.47 6.56
N TYR A 77 -19.95 6.95 5.38
CA TYR A 77 -20.91 7.44 4.39
C TYR A 77 -21.58 6.31 3.62
N SER A 78 -20.83 5.32 3.17
CA SER A 78 -21.39 4.19 2.41
C SER A 78 -21.80 3.02 3.29
N GLY A 79 -21.35 2.97 4.55
CA GLY A 79 -21.56 1.84 5.44
C GLY A 79 -20.83 0.56 5.01
N THR A 80 -19.80 0.68 4.18
CA THR A 80 -19.06 -0.46 3.63
C THR A 80 -17.58 -0.39 3.99
N PRO A 81 -16.89 -1.54 4.09
CA PRO A 81 -15.44 -1.54 4.19
C PRO A 81 -14.82 -1.05 2.87
N VAL A 82 -13.64 -0.43 2.99
CA VAL A 82 -12.87 0.12 1.86
C VAL A 82 -11.43 -0.36 2.00
N ILE A 83 -10.85 -0.85 0.91
CA ILE A 83 -9.42 -1.12 0.85
C ILE A 83 -8.68 0.17 0.59
N TYR A 84 -7.68 0.45 1.41
CA TYR A 84 -6.68 1.46 1.11
C TYR A 84 -5.39 0.79 0.66
N VAL A 85 -4.97 1.09 -0.57
CA VAL A 85 -3.68 0.65 -1.09
C VAL A 85 -2.63 1.61 -0.57
N GLU A 86 -1.90 1.20 0.46
CA GLU A 86 -0.80 1.98 1.03
C GLU A 86 0.34 2.09 0.04
N ASP A 87 0.75 0.92 -0.48
CA ASP A 87 1.83 0.82 -1.45
C ASP A 87 1.46 -0.13 -2.58
N VAL A 88 1.86 0.22 -3.81
CA VAL A 88 1.97 -0.69 -4.95
C VAL A 88 3.27 -0.39 -5.68
N PHE A 89 4.14 -1.35 -5.75
CA PHE A 89 5.46 -1.19 -6.33
C PHE A 89 5.81 -2.34 -7.27
N VAL A 90 6.43 -2.01 -8.40
CA VAL A 90 7.04 -2.96 -9.33
C VAL A 90 8.51 -2.57 -9.49
N ARG A 91 9.40 -3.52 -9.32
CA ARG A 91 10.84 -3.33 -9.48
C ARG A 91 11.17 -2.75 -10.84
N ALA A 92 12.11 -1.81 -10.89
CA ALA A 92 12.43 -1.03 -12.09
C ALA A 92 12.68 -1.91 -13.33
N ARG A 93 13.42 -3.02 -13.14
CA ARG A 93 13.76 -3.97 -14.22
C ARG A 93 12.54 -4.73 -14.81
N SER A 94 11.44 -4.78 -14.06
CA SER A 94 10.22 -5.51 -14.43
C SER A 94 9.07 -4.57 -14.83
N ARG A 95 9.32 -3.26 -14.91
CA ARG A 95 8.32 -2.27 -15.35
C ARG A 95 8.07 -2.38 -16.86
N GLY A 96 6.96 -1.78 -17.31
CA GLY A 96 6.58 -1.80 -18.73
C GLY A 96 5.93 -3.10 -19.20
N GLN A 97 5.86 -4.13 -18.36
CA GLN A 97 5.29 -5.45 -18.68
C GLN A 97 3.83 -5.63 -18.19
N GLY A 98 3.20 -4.56 -17.72
CA GLY A 98 1.81 -4.62 -17.24
C GLY A 98 1.64 -5.14 -15.82
N LEU A 99 2.72 -5.45 -15.08
CA LEU A 99 2.65 -6.07 -13.74
C LEU A 99 1.94 -5.18 -12.72
N GLY A 100 2.11 -3.87 -12.78
CA GLY A 100 1.36 -2.94 -11.93
C GLY A 100 -0.16 -3.05 -12.14
N LYS A 101 -0.62 -3.23 -13.38
CA LYS A 101 -2.02 -3.48 -13.69
C LYS A 101 -2.50 -4.82 -13.11
N LEU A 102 -1.67 -5.86 -13.18
CA LEU A 102 -2.00 -7.16 -12.58
C LEU A 102 -2.11 -7.08 -11.06
N MET A 103 -1.23 -6.34 -10.39
CA MET A 103 -1.32 -6.10 -8.94
C MET A 103 -2.59 -5.35 -8.57
N MET A 104 -2.96 -4.30 -9.30
CA MET A 104 -4.21 -3.57 -9.06
C MET A 104 -5.45 -4.40 -9.39
N ALA A 105 -5.40 -5.23 -10.43
CA ALA A 105 -6.48 -6.17 -10.75
C ALA A 105 -6.64 -7.25 -9.67
N PHE A 106 -5.55 -7.78 -9.14
CA PHE A 106 -5.57 -8.66 -7.98
C PHE A 106 -6.27 -7.98 -6.79
N THR A 107 -5.90 -6.74 -6.48
CA THR A 107 -6.51 -5.97 -5.38
C THR A 107 -8.00 -5.74 -5.60
N ALA A 108 -8.41 -5.42 -6.83
CA ALA A 108 -9.82 -5.25 -7.17
C ALA A 108 -10.62 -6.55 -7.00
N ASN A 109 -10.07 -7.68 -7.45
CA ASN A 109 -10.69 -8.98 -7.25
C ASN A 109 -10.76 -9.35 -5.76
N TYR A 110 -9.69 -9.11 -5.00
CA TYR A 110 -9.66 -9.28 -3.55
C TYR A 110 -10.75 -8.45 -2.87
N ALA A 111 -10.88 -7.18 -3.27
CA ALA A 111 -11.92 -6.29 -2.74
C ALA A 111 -13.33 -6.83 -2.99
N LEU A 112 -13.63 -7.28 -4.21
CA LEU A 112 -14.93 -7.85 -4.55
C LEU A 112 -15.23 -9.14 -3.78
N GLN A 113 -14.26 -10.04 -3.68
CA GLN A 113 -14.41 -11.31 -2.97
C GLN A 113 -14.66 -11.13 -1.47
N HIS A 114 -14.14 -10.06 -0.87
CA HIS A 114 -14.29 -9.73 0.55
C HIS A 114 -15.33 -8.63 0.83
N HIS A 115 -16.18 -8.32 -0.15
CA HIS A 115 -17.30 -7.36 -0.03
C HIS A 115 -16.88 -5.93 0.31
N TYR A 116 -15.72 -5.49 -0.15
CA TYR A 116 -15.30 -4.09 -0.08
C TYR A 116 -16.02 -3.26 -1.13
N GLY A 117 -16.52 -2.09 -0.74
CA GLY A 117 -17.26 -1.20 -1.64
C GLY A 117 -16.37 -0.36 -2.56
N ALA A 118 -15.10 -0.18 -2.22
CA ALA A 118 -14.18 0.66 -2.99
C ALA A 118 -12.71 0.34 -2.67
N MET A 119 -11.84 0.82 -3.55
CA MET A 119 -10.39 0.91 -3.35
C MET A 119 -9.98 2.38 -3.39
N HIS A 120 -9.17 2.81 -2.42
CA HIS A 120 -8.61 4.15 -2.34
C HIS A 120 -7.08 4.08 -2.26
N TRP A 121 -6.41 5.06 -2.80
CA TRP A 121 -4.96 5.26 -2.68
C TRP A 121 -4.60 6.72 -2.90
N SER A 122 -3.37 7.07 -2.63
CA SER A 122 -2.80 8.37 -2.96
C SER A 122 -1.59 8.21 -3.89
N VAL A 123 -1.22 9.27 -4.55
CA VAL A 123 -0.04 9.35 -5.40
C VAL A 123 0.62 10.70 -5.20
N LEU A 124 1.94 10.74 -5.25
CA LEU A 124 2.68 12.00 -5.20
C LEU A 124 2.33 12.85 -6.42
N ASP A 125 2.02 14.11 -6.21
CA ASP A 125 1.50 15.04 -7.24
C ASP A 125 2.47 15.25 -8.41
N TRP A 126 3.75 15.08 -8.18
CA TRP A 126 4.80 15.15 -9.20
C TRP A 126 5.00 13.83 -9.99
N ASN A 127 4.40 12.70 -9.53
CA ASN A 127 4.59 11.38 -10.15
C ASN A 127 3.65 11.19 -11.36
N ALA A 128 3.91 11.98 -12.41
CA ALA A 128 3.10 11.95 -13.62
C ALA A 128 2.95 10.55 -14.26
N PRO A 129 3.97 9.68 -14.32
CA PRO A 129 3.82 8.32 -14.83
C PRO A 129 2.81 7.48 -14.05
N ALA A 130 2.82 7.57 -12.72
CA ALA A 130 1.87 6.84 -11.86
C ALA A 130 0.46 7.42 -12.00
N ILE A 131 0.32 8.74 -12.05
CA ILE A 131 -0.97 9.41 -12.26
C ILE A 131 -1.60 8.94 -13.58
N GLN A 132 -0.85 8.96 -14.68
CA GLN A 132 -1.33 8.47 -15.97
C GLN A 132 -1.67 6.98 -15.96
N PHE A 133 -0.93 6.19 -15.19
CA PHE A 133 -1.23 4.77 -15.01
C PHE A 133 -2.60 4.60 -14.34
N TYR A 134 -2.89 5.31 -13.26
CA TYR A 134 -4.18 5.23 -12.56
C TYR A 134 -5.35 5.77 -13.41
N ASP A 135 -5.15 6.85 -14.16
CA ASP A 135 -6.15 7.35 -15.11
C ASP A 135 -6.54 6.27 -16.15
N ARG A 136 -5.56 5.52 -16.65
CA ARG A 136 -5.80 4.40 -17.59
C ARG A 136 -6.52 3.21 -16.96
N LEU A 137 -6.47 3.06 -15.65
CA LEU A 137 -7.28 2.05 -14.92
C LEU A 137 -8.75 2.46 -14.78
N GLY A 138 -9.10 3.70 -15.11
CA GLY A 138 -10.44 4.25 -14.93
C GLY A 138 -10.67 4.81 -13.51
N ALA A 139 -9.60 5.05 -12.75
CA ALA A 139 -9.71 5.67 -11.44
C ALA A 139 -10.10 7.15 -11.56
N SER A 140 -11.00 7.61 -10.71
CA SER A 140 -11.34 9.01 -10.59
C SER A 140 -10.45 9.70 -9.56
N ARG A 141 -10.06 10.95 -9.84
CA ARG A 141 -9.32 11.78 -8.88
C ARG A 141 -10.31 12.47 -7.96
N GLU A 142 -10.05 12.41 -6.67
CA GLU A 142 -10.82 13.17 -5.69
C GLU A 142 -10.18 14.55 -5.52
N SER A 143 -10.96 15.61 -5.73
CA SER A 143 -10.55 17.00 -5.53
C SER A 143 -11.26 17.60 -4.31
N GLY A 144 -10.68 18.67 -3.75
CA GLY A 144 -11.30 19.41 -2.65
C GLY A 144 -11.04 18.85 -1.27
N ARG A 145 -10.12 17.87 -1.12
CA ARG A 145 -9.64 17.36 0.18
C ARG A 145 -8.21 17.81 0.44
N LEU A 146 -7.94 18.14 1.68
CA LEU A 146 -6.60 18.37 2.21
C LEU A 146 -6.26 17.25 3.19
N TYR A 147 -5.03 16.78 3.14
CA TYR A 147 -4.47 15.86 4.12
C TYR A 147 -3.75 16.65 5.21
N PHE A 148 -4.01 16.29 6.45
CA PHE A 148 -3.33 16.87 7.61
C PHE A 148 -2.52 15.77 8.29
N ASP A 149 -1.31 16.13 8.71
CA ASP A 149 -0.45 15.29 9.55
C ASP A 149 -0.26 15.97 10.91
N LEU A 150 -0.42 15.20 11.97
CA LEU A 150 -0.15 15.65 13.34
C LEU A 150 0.69 14.59 14.03
N ALA A 151 1.97 14.90 14.24
CA ALA A 151 2.95 13.95 14.76
C ALA A 151 3.86 14.58 15.82
N GLY A 152 4.68 13.77 16.47
CA GLY A 152 5.70 14.19 17.41
C GLY A 152 5.17 15.08 18.52
N GLY A 153 5.87 16.19 18.79
CA GLY A 153 5.52 17.11 19.88
C GLY A 153 4.15 17.79 19.73
N ALA A 154 3.65 17.99 18.51
CA ALA A 154 2.34 18.56 18.29
C ALA A 154 1.23 17.58 18.72
N LEU A 155 1.37 16.31 18.41
CA LEU A 155 0.48 15.25 18.86
C LEU A 155 0.48 15.15 20.38
N GLN A 156 1.67 15.17 21.01
CA GLN A 156 1.80 15.12 22.46
C GLN A 156 1.14 16.31 23.16
N ARG A 157 1.34 17.53 22.65
CA ARG A 157 0.69 18.73 23.21
C ARG A 157 -0.84 18.67 23.12
N LEU A 158 -1.36 18.23 21.99
CA LEU A 158 -2.82 18.09 21.84
C LEU A 158 -3.38 17.06 22.82
N ALA A 159 -2.69 15.94 23.02
CA ALA A 159 -3.11 14.87 23.92
C ALA A 159 -3.19 15.32 25.39
N GLN A 160 -2.39 16.31 25.82
CA GLN A 160 -2.44 16.86 27.19
C GLN A 160 -3.78 17.50 27.55
N GLY A 161 -4.55 17.94 26.55
CA GLY A 161 -5.88 18.49 26.73
C GLY A 161 -7.02 17.46 26.67
N ALA A 162 -6.71 16.15 26.62
CA ALA A 162 -7.71 15.13 26.50
C ALA A 162 -8.61 15.04 27.75
N PRO A 163 -9.95 14.94 27.60
CA PRO A 163 -10.81 14.60 28.72
C PRO A 163 -10.51 13.17 29.20
N LYS A 164 -10.80 12.92 30.46
CA LYS A 164 -10.69 11.56 31.03
C LYS A 164 -11.75 10.66 30.37
N LEU A 165 -11.35 9.45 30.04
CA LEU A 165 -12.24 8.36 29.59
C LEU A 165 -13.03 7.81 30.76
#